data_1c11f114eb61ec2859c0c49793bcc4a1
#
_entry.id   1c11f114eb61ec2859c0c49793bcc4a1
#
_cell.length_a   1.000
_cell.length_b   1.000
_cell.length_c   1.000
_cell.angle_alpha   90.00
_cell.angle_beta   90.00
_cell.angle_gamma   90.00
#
_symmetry.space_group_name_H-M   'P 1'
#
loop_
_entity.id
_entity.type
_entity.pdbx_description
1 polymer ?
#
loop_
_entity_poly.entity_id
_entity_poly.type
_entity_poly.pdbx_seq_one_letter_code
_entity_poly.pdbx_strand_id
1 'polypeptide(L)'
;MSSHSVLEGRGLKKSFGPTVALAGVDLTIHRGEAVAIMGPSGSGKSTLLHCLAGIMRPDSGEVHLLGDRIDTLGERRRSALRRTRFGFVFQFGQLLPELPAEENVALPLMLGDVSRPQAVRQARSWFGPLGLGGMEGRRPGELSGGQAQRVAIARALVTRPAVVFADEPTGALDQATGHDTMRILVEATKHNEASLVVVTHDPHVAGWCDRVVEVRDGFILTGPLPAQTSGQASGWAQEGSR
;
A
#
# COMPACT_ATOMS: atom_id res chain seq x y z
N MET A 1 19.25 -18.19 -1.45
CA MET A 1 18.84 -17.09 -2.35
C MET A 1 18.95 -15.80 -1.55
N SER A 2 19.89 -14.92 -1.86
CA SER A 2 20.02 -13.63 -1.16
C SER A 2 18.78 -12.80 -1.47
N SER A 3 17.90 -12.64 -0.49
CA SER A 3 16.73 -11.76 -0.60
C SER A 3 17.25 -10.31 -0.67
N HIS A 4 17.30 -9.76 -1.89
CA HIS A 4 17.73 -8.37 -2.08
C HIS A 4 16.62 -7.47 -1.53
N SER A 5 16.97 -6.62 -0.57
CA SER A 5 16.07 -5.58 -0.07
C SER A 5 15.72 -4.61 -1.20
N VAL A 6 14.44 -4.22 -1.29
CA VAL A 6 13.98 -3.18 -2.21
C VAL A 6 13.86 -1.84 -1.51
N LEU A 7 13.44 -1.86 -0.24
CA LEU A 7 13.26 -0.68 0.58
C LEU A 7 13.70 -0.97 2.01
N GLU A 8 14.47 -0.08 2.60
CA GLU A 8 14.95 -0.20 3.98
C GLU A 8 14.79 1.13 4.72
N GLY A 9 14.26 1.05 5.93
CA GLY A 9 14.34 2.10 6.94
C GLY A 9 15.27 1.63 8.05
N ARG A 10 16.23 2.45 8.44
CA ARG A 10 17.22 2.14 9.48
C ARG A 10 17.21 3.21 10.55
N GLY A 11 16.90 2.84 11.80
CA GLY A 11 16.91 3.72 12.96
C GLY A 11 16.01 4.95 12.82
N LEU A 12 14.86 4.81 12.14
CA LEU A 12 13.99 5.93 11.81
C LEU A 12 13.39 6.56 13.06
N LYS A 13 13.66 7.85 13.29
CA LYS A 13 13.02 8.66 14.34
C LYS A 13 12.22 9.79 13.72
N LYS A 14 11.06 10.08 14.30
CA LYS A 14 10.22 11.22 13.91
C LYS A 14 9.41 11.72 15.09
N SER A 15 9.43 13.02 15.29
CA SER A 15 8.63 13.68 16.34
C SER A 15 7.82 14.84 15.75
N PHE A 16 6.69 15.12 16.37
CA PHE A 16 5.83 16.26 16.08
C PHE A 16 5.64 17.05 17.39
N GLY A 17 6.44 18.09 17.57
CA GLY A 17 6.54 18.77 18.86
C GLY A 17 6.95 17.78 19.97
N PRO A 18 6.19 17.66 21.06
CA PRO A 18 6.50 16.74 22.15
C PRO A 18 6.16 15.27 21.85
N THR A 19 5.40 14.99 20.77
CA THR A 19 4.92 13.63 20.46
C THR A 19 5.93 12.89 19.61
N VAL A 20 6.50 11.80 20.13
CA VAL A 20 7.36 10.89 19.38
C VAL A 20 6.49 9.92 18.59
N ALA A 21 6.57 10.00 17.25
CA ALA A 21 5.83 9.13 16.35
C ALA A 21 6.64 7.91 15.90
N LEU A 22 7.97 8.05 15.77
CA LEU A 22 8.91 6.94 15.51
C LEU A 22 10.10 7.09 16.46
N ALA A 23 10.49 6.01 17.11
CA ALA A 23 11.49 6.02 18.20
C ALA A 23 12.77 5.22 17.87
N GLY A 24 13.07 5.03 16.60
CA GLY A 24 14.24 4.26 16.13
C GLY A 24 13.81 2.96 15.45
N VAL A 25 12.97 3.09 14.40
CA VAL A 25 12.37 1.96 13.70
C VAL A 25 13.31 1.44 12.62
N ASP A 26 13.53 0.13 12.62
CA ASP A 26 14.19 -0.63 11.55
C ASP A 26 13.17 -1.49 10.82
N LEU A 27 13.10 -1.35 9.48
CA LEU A 27 12.21 -2.15 8.64
C LEU A 27 12.84 -2.39 7.28
N THR A 28 12.90 -3.66 6.89
CA THR A 28 13.36 -4.08 5.55
C THR A 28 12.21 -4.72 4.79
N ILE A 29 12.01 -4.29 3.55
CA ILE A 29 11.06 -4.87 2.60
C ILE A 29 11.88 -5.56 1.51
N HIS A 30 11.59 -6.83 1.26
CA HIS A 30 12.24 -7.60 0.21
C HIS A 30 11.50 -7.48 -1.12
N ARG A 31 12.21 -7.74 -2.22
CA ARG A 31 11.63 -7.66 -3.56
C ARG A 31 10.47 -8.64 -3.71
N GLY A 32 9.32 -8.14 -4.18
CA GLY A 32 8.09 -8.92 -4.37
C GLY A 32 7.36 -9.32 -3.08
N GLU A 33 7.87 -8.87 -1.91
CA GLU A 33 7.25 -9.12 -0.61
C GLU A 33 6.04 -8.20 -0.40
N ALA A 34 4.96 -8.74 0.15
CA ALA A 34 3.84 -7.99 0.70
C ALA A 34 3.95 -7.95 2.23
N VAL A 35 4.07 -6.75 2.81
CA VAL A 35 4.21 -6.53 4.25
C VAL A 35 3.03 -5.72 4.77
N ALA A 36 2.34 -6.22 5.79
CA ALA A 36 1.36 -5.46 6.54
C ALA A 36 2.01 -4.77 7.74
N ILE A 37 1.74 -3.49 7.92
CA ILE A 37 2.10 -2.70 9.10
C ILE A 37 0.83 -2.51 9.92
N MET A 38 0.75 -3.17 11.07
CA MET A 38 -0.39 -3.13 11.98
C MET A 38 -0.08 -2.35 13.25
N GLY A 39 -1.11 -2.03 14.02
CA GLY A 39 -1.02 -1.40 15.33
C GLY A 39 -2.18 -0.46 15.61
N PRO A 40 -2.34 0.01 16.85
CA PRO A 40 -3.43 0.91 17.24
C PRO A 40 -3.36 2.27 16.52
N SER A 41 -4.45 3.02 16.55
CA SER A 41 -4.47 4.39 16.04
C SER A 41 -3.44 5.24 16.79
N GLY A 42 -2.72 6.09 16.06
CA GLY A 42 -1.67 6.93 16.66
C GLY A 42 -0.32 6.25 16.95
N SER A 43 -0.15 4.95 16.68
CA SER A 43 1.10 4.22 16.96
C SER A 43 2.29 4.58 16.06
N GLY A 44 2.10 5.38 15.00
CA GLY A 44 3.16 5.81 14.08
C GLY A 44 3.16 5.13 12.71
N LYS A 45 2.19 4.26 12.39
CA LYS A 45 2.11 3.50 11.11
C LYS A 45 2.16 4.38 9.86
N SER A 46 1.25 5.36 9.75
CA SER A 46 1.22 6.28 8.61
C SER A 46 2.47 7.17 8.57
N THR A 47 3.04 7.54 9.73
CA THR A 47 4.31 8.25 9.79
C THR A 47 5.46 7.41 9.24
N LEU A 48 5.51 6.11 9.59
CA LEU A 48 6.48 5.17 9.07
C LEU A 48 6.34 5.02 7.55
N LEU A 49 5.11 4.79 7.06
CA LEU A 49 4.81 4.73 5.62
C LEU A 49 5.29 6.01 4.93
N HIS A 50 4.96 7.19 5.44
CA HIS A 50 5.34 8.46 4.83
C HIS A 50 6.85 8.70 4.83
N CYS A 51 7.59 8.25 5.85
CA CYS A 51 9.05 8.30 5.86
C CYS A 51 9.65 7.37 4.79
N LEU A 52 9.20 6.12 4.75
CA LEU A 52 9.65 5.12 3.78
C LEU A 52 9.35 5.55 2.33
N ALA A 53 8.18 6.15 2.10
CA ALA A 53 7.76 6.66 0.79
C ALA A 53 8.43 7.99 0.38
N GLY A 54 9.32 8.54 1.21
CA GLY A 54 9.95 9.83 0.94
C GLY A 54 8.99 11.02 0.86
N ILE A 55 7.77 10.88 1.40
CA ILE A 55 6.82 11.98 1.58
C ILE A 55 7.30 12.88 2.71
N MET A 56 7.72 12.26 3.82
CA MET A 56 8.22 12.94 5.00
C MET A 56 9.69 12.60 5.23
N ARG A 57 10.47 13.57 5.70
CA ARG A 57 11.82 13.30 6.16
C ARG A 57 11.78 12.81 7.62
N PRO A 58 12.47 11.71 7.95
CA PRO A 58 12.73 11.38 9.35
C PRO A 58 13.63 12.48 9.98
N ASP A 59 13.57 12.62 11.29
CA ASP A 59 14.44 13.55 12.04
C ASP A 59 15.84 12.94 12.18
N SER A 60 15.92 11.61 12.24
CA SER A 60 17.17 10.85 12.15
C SER A 60 16.90 9.45 11.61
N GLY A 61 17.97 8.74 11.24
CA GLY A 61 17.93 7.46 10.57
C GLY A 61 18.09 7.61 9.06
N GLU A 62 17.91 6.53 8.33
CA GLU A 62 18.17 6.45 6.90
C GLU A 62 17.06 5.68 6.19
N VAL A 63 16.73 6.11 4.97
CA VAL A 63 15.83 5.36 4.06
C VAL A 63 16.58 5.05 2.78
N HIS A 64 16.61 3.76 2.42
CA HIS A 64 17.27 3.28 1.21
C HIS A 64 16.26 2.61 0.27
N LEU A 65 16.27 2.99 -0.99
CA LEU A 65 15.50 2.38 -2.08
C LEU A 65 16.47 1.76 -3.09
N LEU A 66 16.38 0.45 -3.32
CA LEU A 66 17.26 -0.30 -4.22
C LEU A 66 18.75 -0.09 -3.92
N GLY A 67 19.09 0.11 -2.65
CA GLY A 67 20.45 0.40 -2.17
C GLY A 67 20.82 1.88 -2.11
N ASP A 68 20.10 2.76 -2.80
CA ASP A 68 20.36 4.19 -2.80
C ASP A 68 19.69 4.90 -1.63
N ARG A 69 20.41 5.74 -0.91
CA ARG A 69 19.88 6.55 0.19
C ARG A 69 18.99 7.69 -0.33
N ILE A 70 17.72 7.77 0.11
CA ILE A 70 16.73 8.71 -0.41
C ILE A 70 16.29 9.81 0.56
N ASP A 71 16.47 9.65 1.87
CA ASP A 71 16.06 10.63 2.89
C ASP A 71 16.83 11.96 2.80
N THR A 72 18.08 11.93 2.32
CA THR A 72 18.92 13.10 2.12
C THR A 72 18.63 13.88 0.84
N LEU A 73 17.86 13.30 -0.08
CA LEU A 73 17.56 13.94 -1.37
C LEU A 73 16.73 15.21 -1.18
N GLY A 74 16.96 16.20 -2.06
CA GLY A 74 16.11 17.40 -2.15
C GLY A 74 14.70 17.05 -2.63
N GLU A 75 13.71 17.92 -2.36
CA GLU A 75 12.31 17.66 -2.64
C GLU A 75 12.03 17.32 -4.12
N ARG A 76 12.69 18.02 -5.05
CA ARG A 76 12.54 17.73 -6.49
C ARG A 76 12.89 16.28 -6.85
N ARG A 77 13.98 15.74 -6.27
CA ARG A 77 14.41 14.34 -6.50
C ARG A 77 13.47 13.35 -5.79
N ARG A 78 13.04 13.64 -4.57
CA ARG A 78 12.08 12.80 -3.85
C ARG A 78 10.72 12.76 -4.58
N SER A 79 10.23 13.90 -5.09
CA SER A 79 9.01 13.94 -5.91
C SER A 79 9.14 13.13 -7.19
N ALA A 80 10.31 13.14 -7.84
CA ALA A 80 10.57 12.30 -9.00
C ALA A 80 10.53 10.81 -8.64
N LEU A 81 11.12 10.40 -7.50
CA LEU A 81 11.05 9.02 -7.01
C LEU A 81 9.60 8.60 -6.72
N ARG A 82 8.81 9.44 -6.02
CA ARG A 82 7.39 9.15 -5.74
C ARG A 82 6.59 8.91 -7.01
N ARG A 83 6.89 9.64 -8.07
CA ARG A 83 6.21 9.53 -9.36
C ARG A 83 6.62 8.31 -10.17
N THR A 84 7.89 7.85 -10.05
CA THR A 84 8.46 6.83 -10.94
C THR A 84 8.73 5.49 -10.29
N ARG A 85 8.94 5.46 -8.97
CA ARG A 85 9.37 4.27 -8.22
C ARG A 85 8.36 3.82 -7.17
N PHE A 86 7.40 4.66 -6.81
CA PHE A 86 6.38 4.38 -5.82
C PHE A 86 4.99 4.47 -6.41
N GLY A 87 4.11 3.57 -5.99
CA GLY A 87 2.67 3.63 -6.21
C GLY A 87 1.95 3.91 -4.90
N PHE A 88 0.79 4.56 -4.95
CA PHE A 88 0.01 4.89 -3.76
C PHE A 88 -1.45 4.52 -3.93
N VAL A 89 -1.99 3.80 -2.95
CA VAL A 89 -3.42 3.47 -2.81
C VAL A 89 -3.88 3.95 -1.44
N PHE A 90 -4.90 4.80 -1.41
CA PHE A 90 -5.44 5.37 -0.17
C PHE A 90 -6.87 4.89 0.08
N GLN A 91 -7.36 5.04 1.30
CA GLN A 91 -8.65 4.57 1.77
C GLN A 91 -9.83 4.96 0.87
N PHE A 92 -9.85 6.17 0.31
CA PHE A 92 -10.93 6.68 -0.56
C PHE A 92 -10.53 6.73 -2.04
N GLY A 93 -9.46 6.00 -2.45
CA GLY A 93 -8.93 6.05 -3.82
C GLY A 93 -8.32 7.39 -4.21
N GLN A 94 -8.81 8.49 -3.69
CA GLN A 94 -8.36 9.87 -3.97
C GLN A 94 -8.21 10.14 -5.48
N LEU A 95 -9.24 9.78 -6.25
CA LEU A 95 -9.31 10.09 -7.67
C LEU A 95 -9.69 11.57 -7.85
N LEU A 96 -9.15 12.18 -8.91
CA LEU A 96 -9.53 13.55 -9.30
C LEU A 96 -10.93 13.50 -9.93
N PRO A 97 -11.94 14.15 -9.33
CA PRO A 97 -13.32 14.07 -9.78
C PRO A 97 -13.56 14.70 -11.16
N GLU A 98 -12.69 15.62 -11.56
CA GLU A 98 -12.74 16.31 -12.84
C GLU A 98 -12.27 15.44 -14.02
N LEU A 99 -11.49 14.38 -13.74
CA LEU A 99 -10.89 13.52 -14.74
C LEU A 99 -11.67 12.20 -14.88
N PRO A 100 -11.85 11.67 -16.11
CA PRO A 100 -12.33 10.32 -16.29
C PRO A 100 -11.35 9.29 -15.71
N ALA A 101 -11.81 8.05 -15.51
CA ALA A 101 -11.05 6.99 -14.89
C ALA A 101 -9.70 6.72 -15.60
N GLU A 102 -9.70 6.67 -16.93
CA GLU A 102 -8.48 6.46 -17.71
C GLU A 102 -7.45 7.58 -17.53
N GLU A 103 -7.88 8.82 -17.38
CA GLU A 103 -6.98 9.93 -17.14
C GLU A 103 -6.47 9.96 -15.70
N ASN A 104 -7.30 9.56 -14.73
CA ASN A 104 -6.83 9.33 -13.38
C ASN A 104 -5.69 8.30 -13.33
N VAL A 105 -5.84 7.19 -14.07
CA VAL A 105 -4.78 6.17 -14.19
C VAL A 105 -3.57 6.72 -14.95
N ALA A 106 -3.77 7.49 -16.02
CA ALA A 106 -2.70 8.05 -16.86
C ALA A 106 -1.89 9.16 -16.16
N LEU A 107 -2.45 9.79 -15.13
CA LEU A 107 -1.89 10.98 -14.49
C LEU A 107 -0.41 10.85 -14.08
N PRO A 108 0.05 9.79 -13.41
CA PRO A 108 1.46 9.65 -13.06
C PRO A 108 2.39 9.62 -14.28
N LEU A 109 1.95 9.04 -15.39
CA LEU A 109 2.70 8.99 -16.64
C LEU A 109 2.79 10.39 -17.27
N MET A 110 1.68 11.13 -17.30
CA MET A 110 1.66 12.50 -17.82
C MET A 110 2.54 13.45 -17.00
N LEU A 111 2.54 13.28 -15.67
CA LEU A 111 3.47 14.02 -14.79
C LEU A 111 4.94 13.60 -15.00
N GLY A 112 5.20 12.45 -15.63
CA GLY A 112 6.51 11.93 -16.01
C GLY A 112 6.89 12.21 -17.47
N ASP A 113 6.32 13.28 -18.06
CA ASP A 113 6.60 13.77 -19.42
C ASP A 113 6.16 12.81 -20.56
N VAL A 114 5.30 11.82 -20.26
CA VAL A 114 4.65 10.99 -21.29
C VAL A 114 3.49 11.77 -21.90
N SER A 115 3.41 11.84 -23.23
CA SER A 115 2.31 12.54 -23.89
C SER A 115 0.94 11.97 -23.52
N ARG A 116 -0.08 12.82 -23.35
CA ARG A 116 -1.43 12.41 -22.93
C ARG A 116 -1.99 11.24 -23.77
N PRO A 117 -1.92 11.24 -25.12
CA PRO A 117 -2.44 10.11 -25.91
C PRO A 117 -1.70 8.79 -25.63
N GLN A 118 -0.40 8.84 -25.36
CA GLN A 118 0.40 7.67 -25.02
C GLN A 118 0.09 7.18 -23.59
N ALA A 119 0.00 8.09 -22.63
CA ALA A 119 -0.32 7.79 -21.24
C ALA A 119 -1.71 7.16 -21.11
N VAL A 120 -2.72 7.71 -21.80
CA VAL A 120 -4.08 7.15 -21.83
C VAL A 120 -4.11 5.76 -22.48
N ARG A 121 -3.38 5.53 -23.58
CA ARG A 121 -3.29 4.16 -24.16
C ARG A 121 -2.70 3.16 -23.17
N GLN A 122 -1.65 3.54 -22.44
CA GLN A 122 -1.07 2.66 -21.39
C GLN A 122 -2.03 2.47 -20.22
N ALA A 123 -2.75 3.52 -19.80
CA ALA A 123 -3.75 3.43 -18.74
C ALA A 123 -4.87 2.44 -19.09
N ARG A 124 -5.41 2.50 -20.32
CA ARG A 124 -6.49 1.61 -20.77
C ARG A 124 -6.14 0.14 -20.70
N SER A 125 -4.87 -0.27 -20.85
CA SER A 125 -4.47 -1.66 -20.74
C SER A 125 -4.67 -2.27 -19.36
N TRP A 126 -4.87 -1.44 -18.32
CA TRP A 126 -5.14 -1.88 -16.97
C TRP A 126 -6.63 -2.18 -16.69
N PHE A 127 -7.55 -1.67 -17.51
CA PHE A 127 -8.99 -1.75 -17.22
C PHE A 127 -9.52 -3.19 -17.32
N GLY A 128 -9.17 -3.91 -18.39
CA GLY A 128 -9.57 -5.31 -18.55
C GLY A 128 -9.11 -6.20 -17.40
N PRO A 129 -7.80 -6.27 -17.09
CA PRO A 129 -7.24 -7.09 -16.02
C PRO A 129 -7.83 -6.80 -14.62
N LEU A 130 -8.25 -5.55 -14.37
CA LEU A 130 -8.82 -5.15 -13.08
C LEU A 130 -10.37 -5.19 -13.05
N GLY A 131 -11.00 -5.77 -14.08
CA GLY A 131 -12.46 -5.87 -14.17
C GLY A 131 -13.16 -4.52 -14.31
N LEU A 132 -12.52 -3.55 -15.00
CA LEU A 132 -13.01 -2.19 -15.21
C LEU A 132 -13.34 -1.94 -16.71
N GLY A 133 -13.35 -2.97 -17.55
CA GLY A 133 -13.61 -2.81 -18.99
C GLY A 133 -14.92 -2.07 -19.28
N GLY A 134 -14.86 -1.08 -20.16
CA GLY A 134 -15.99 -0.21 -20.50
C GLY A 134 -16.22 0.95 -19.52
N MET A 135 -15.34 1.13 -18.51
CA MET A 135 -15.47 2.21 -17.51
C MET A 135 -14.42 3.34 -17.72
N GLU A 136 -13.64 3.27 -18.79
CA GLU A 136 -12.51 4.16 -19.06
C GLU A 136 -12.91 5.63 -19.05
N GLY A 137 -14.07 5.94 -19.67
CA GLY A 137 -14.60 7.29 -19.75
C GLY A 137 -15.42 7.76 -18.54
N ARG A 138 -15.71 6.89 -17.57
CA ARG A 138 -16.51 7.26 -16.39
C ARG A 138 -15.73 8.16 -15.44
N ARG A 139 -16.43 9.10 -14.82
CA ARG A 139 -15.88 9.91 -13.74
C ARG A 139 -16.00 9.23 -12.39
N PRO A 140 -15.20 9.60 -11.39
CA PRO A 140 -15.23 8.98 -10.06
C PRO A 140 -16.64 8.88 -9.44
N GLY A 141 -17.47 9.90 -9.61
CA GLY A 141 -18.84 9.91 -9.11
C GLY A 141 -19.81 8.91 -9.80
N GLU A 142 -19.40 8.32 -10.93
CA GLU A 142 -20.16 7.31 -11.68
C GLU A 142 -19.66 5.87 -11.42
N LEU A 143 -18.68 5.72 -10.52
CA LEU A 143 -18.09 4.45 -10.13
C LEU A 143 -18.57 4.04 -8.73
N SER A 144 -18.75 2.73 -8.51
CA SER A 144 -18.90 2.23 -7.15
C SER A 144 -17.59 2.41 -6.36
N GLY A 145 -17.65 2.35 -5.02
CA GLY A 145 -16.48 2.45 -4.16
C GLY A 145 -15.38 1.45 -4.55
N GLY A 146 -15.74 0.19 -4.79
CA GLY A 146 -14.80 -0.85 -5.23
C GLY A 146 -14.24 -0.60 -6.64
N GLN A 147 -15.04 -0.06 -7.56
CA GLN A 147 -14.56 0.34 -8.90
C GLN A 147 -13.57 1.50 -8.80
N ALA A 148 -13.89 2.53 -8.02
CA ALA A 148 -13.00 3.66 -7.79
C ALA A 148 -11.67 3.20 -7.14
N GLN A 149 -11.72 2.26 -6.20
CA GLN A 149 -10.51 1.71 -5.58
C GLN A 149 -9.68 0.91 -6.57
N ARG A 150 -10.30 0.13 -7.47
CA ARG A 150 -9.57 -0.57 -8.54
C ARG A 150 -8.93 0.40 -9.55
N VAL A 151 -9.57 1.53 -9.86
CA VAL A 151 -8.96 2.61 -10.65
C VAL A 151 -7.74 3.19 -9.92
N ALA A 152 -7.80 3.38 -8.59
CA ALA A 152 -6.67 3.83 -7.79
C ALA A 152 -5.52 2.80 -7.78
N ILE A 153 -5.82 1.50 -7.77
CA ILE A 153 -4.82 0.43 -7.92
C ILE A 153 -4.16 0.51 -9.30
N ALA A 154 -4.94 0.67 -10.38
CA ALA A 154 -4.40 0.86 -11.73
C ALA A 154 -3.45 2.06 -11.80
N ARG A 155 -3.86 3.20 -11.20
CA ARG A 155 -3.04 4.41 -11.12
C ARG A 155 -1.73 4.18 -10.38
N ALA A 156 -1.76 3.42 -9.29
CA ALA A 156 -0.57 3.10 -8.51
C ALA A 156 0.43 2.23 -9.29
N LEU A 157 -0.07 1.34 -10.17
CA LEU A 157 0.75 0.34 -10.88
C LEU A 157 1.17 0.77 -12.29
N VAL A 158 0.54 1.79 -12.89
CA VAL A 158 0.74 2.16 -14.30
C VAL A 158 2.19 2.56 -14.64
N THR A 159 2.94 3.08 -13.67
CA THR A 159 4.36 3.45 -13.80
C THR A 159 5.32 2.27 -13.57
N ARG A 160 4.80 1.07 -13.25
CA ARG A 160 5.58 -0.09 -12.83
C ARG A 160 6.52 0.23 -11.66
N PRO A 161 5.98 0.62 -10.51
CA PRO A 161 6.77 1.03 -9.36
C PRO A 161 7.55 -0.14 -8.77
N ALA A 162 8.61 0.16 -8.02
CA ALA A 162 9.33 -0.83 -7.23
C ALA A 162 8.55 -1.23 -5.96
N VAL A 163 7.83 -0.26 -5.37
CA VAL A 163 7.04 -0.46 -4.15
C VAL A 163 5.68 0.24 -4.29
N VAL A 164 4.63 -0.46 -3.90
CA VAL A 164 3.28 0.09 -3.73
C VAL A 164 3.01 0.26 -2.24
N PHE A 165 2.58 1.45 -1.85
CA PHE A 165 2.09 1.76 -0.51
C PHE A 165 0.58 1.84 -0.51
N ALA A 166 -0.06 1.13 0.42
CA ALA A 166 -1.50 1.14 0.59
C ALA A 166 -1.83 1.52 2.05
N ASP A 167 -2.49 2.66 2.25
CA ASP A 167 -2.91 3.14 3.57
C ASP A 167 -4.41 2.92 3.71
N GLU A 168 -4.81 1.95 4.56
CA GLU A 168 -6.18 1.50 4.80
C GLU A 168 -6.98 1.26 3.49
N PRO A 169 -6.47 0.42 2.56
CA PRO A 169 -6.99 0.36 1.17
C PRO A 169 -8.45 -0.11 1.05
N THR A 170 -9.02 -0.67 2.11
CA THR A 170 -10.39 -1.19 2.14
C THR A 170 -11.27 -0.52 3.18
N GLY A 171 -10.75 0.44 3.94
CA GLY A 171 -11.43 1.03 5.09
C GLY A 171 -12.74 1.79 4.77
N ALA A 172 -13.02 2.08 3.49
CA ALA A 172 -14.26 2.71 3.01
C ALA A 172 -15.21 1.74 2.27
N LEU A 173 -14.88 0.43 2.25
CA LEU A 173 -15.61 -0.60 1.49
C LEU A 173 -16.34 -1.55 2.44
N ASP A 174 -17.43 -2.15 1.95
CA ASP A 174 -18.01 -3.30 2.63
C ASP A 174 -17.06 -4.51 2.59
N GLN A 175 -17.31 -5.50 3.45
CA GLN A 175 -16.42 -6.63 3.64
C GLN A 175 -16.17 -7.44 2.36
N ALA A 176 -17.22 -7.71 1.56
CA ALA A 176 -17.08 -8.49 0.32
C ALA A 176 -16.27 -7.74 -0.73
N THR A 177 -16.59 -6.46 -0.95
CA THR A 177 -15.86 -5.57 -1.86
C THR A 177 -14.42 -5.35 -1.41
N GLY A 178 -14.20 -5.23 -0.10
CA GLY A 178 -12.87 -5.09 0.51
C GLY A 178 -12.00 -6.32 0.25
N HIS A 179 -12.55 -7.52 0.45
CA HIS A 179 -11.85 -8.78 0.17
C HIS A 179 -11.42 -8.89 -1.30
N ASP A 180 -12.35 -8.61 -2.24
CA ASP A 180 -12.04 -8.62 -3.68
C ASP A 180 -10.99 -7.57 -4.05
N THR A 181 -11.06 -6.38 -3.43
CA THR A 181 -10.09 -5.30 -3.65
C THR A 181 -8.69 -5.71 -3.18
N MET A 182 -8.56 -6.35 -2.00
CA MET A 182 -7.28 -6.83 -1.49
C MET A 182 -6.70 -7.94 -2.37
N ARG A 183 -7.53 -8.88 -2.81
CA ARG A 183 -7.11 -9.93 -3.76
C ARG A 183 -6.51 -9.30 -5.02
N ILE A 184 -7.23 -8.37 -5.65
CA ILE A 184 -6.79 -7.68 -6.86
C ILE A 184 -5.50 -6.89 -6.61
N LEU A 185 -5.40 -6.16 -5.49
CA LEU A 185 -4.20 -5.38 -5.14
C LEU A 185 -2.97 -6.28 -5.02
N VAL A 186 -3.06 -7.38 -4.27
CA VAL A 186 -1.94 -8.31 -4.06
C VAL A 186 -1.56 -9.01 -5.37
N GLU A 187 -2.53 -9.56 -6.12
CA GLU A 187 -2.29 -10.24 -7.39
C GLU A 187 -1.66 -9.30 -8.43
N ALA A 188 -2.22 -8.09 -8.60
CA ALA A 188 -1.71 -7.12 -9.55
C ALA A 188 -0.31 -6.61 -9.17
N THR A 189 -0.03 -6.42 -7.88
CA THR A 189 1.29 -6.00 -7.40
C THR A 189 2.32 -7.10 -7.65
N LYS A 190 2.02 -8.37 -7.32
CA LYS A 190 2.89 -9.53 -7.58
C LYS A 190 3.14 -9.73 -9.07
N HIS A 191 2.10 -9.61 -9.91
CA HIS A 191 2.23 -9.74 -11.36
C HIS A 191 3.16 -8.68 -11.97
N ASN A 192 3.25 -7.50 -11.35
CA ASN A 192 4.14 -6.41 -11.79
C ASN A 192 5.51 -6.44 -11.11
N GLU A 193 5.85 -7.52 -10.39
CA GLU A 193 7.11 -7.68 -9.65
C GLU A 193 7.38 -6.54 -8.64
N ALA A 194 6.35 -5.81 -8.22
CA ALA A 194 6.45 -4.79 -7.22
C ALA A 194 6.32 -5.39 -5.80
N SER A 195 6.88 -4.72 -4.82
CA SER A 195 6.64 -5.03 -3.41
C SER A 195 5.45 -4.22 -2.88
N LEU A 196 4.76 -4.73 -1.87
CA LEU A 196 3.57 -4.10 -1.30
C LEU A 196 3.77 -3.81 0.19
N VAL A 197 3.46 -2.59 0.60
CA VAL A 197 3.41 -2.19 2.02
C VAL A 197 1.99 -1.75 2.32
N VAL A 198 1.29 -2.48 3.17
CA VAL A 198 -0.09 -2.18 3.58
C VAL A 198 -0.09 -1.70 5.01
N VAL A 199 -0.63 -0.53 5.27
CA VAL A 199 -0.96 -0.06 6.62
C VAL A 199 -2.42 -0.37 6.86
N THR A 200 -2.71 -1.10 7.93
CA THR A 200 -4.08 -1.43 8.32
C THR A 200 -4.19 -1.77 9.80
N HIS A 201 -5.38 -1.65 10.35
CA HIS A 201 -5.75 -2.16 11.67
C HIS A 201 -6.61 -3.43 11.56
N ASP A 202 -7.01 -3.84 10.34
CA ASP A 202 -7.83 -5.03 10.10
C ASP A 202 -6.96 -6.28 9.90
N PRO A 203 -7.07 -7.29 10.80
CA PRO A 203 -6.35 -8.56 10.66
C PRO A 203 -6.66 -9.33 9.37
N HIS A 204 -7.88 -9.19 8.84
CA HIS A 204 -8.26 -9.85 7.58
C HIS A 204 -7.50 -9.26 6.39
N VAL A 205 -7.30 -7.94 6.38
CA VAL A 205 -6.47 -7.26 5.38
C VAL A 205 -5.00 -7.66 5.52
N ALA A 206 -4.48 -7.71 6.76
CA ALA A 206 -3.11 -8.13 7.03
C ALA A 206 -2.84 -9.58 6.60
N GLY A 207 -3.84 -10.45 6.69
CA GLY A 207 -3.77 -11.86 6.27
C GLY A 207 -3.51 -12.09 4.78
N TRP A 208 -3.63 -11.06 3.93
CA TRP A 208 -3.25 -11.10 2.52
C TRP A 208 -1.75 -10.90 2.28
N CYS A 209 -1.02 -10.44 3.29
CA CYS A 209 0.40 -10.13 3.19
C CYS A 209 1.26 -11.33 3.59
N ASP A 210 2.47 -11.38 3.06
CA ASP A 210 3.43 -12.46 3.34
C ASP A 210 3.99 -12.35 4.78
N ARG A 211 4.02 -11.13 5.35
CA ARG A 211 4.50 -10.83 6.70
C ARG A 211 3.73 -9.68 7.33
N VAL A 212 3.57 -9.75 8.64
CA VAL A 212 2.97 -8.69 9.45
C VAL A 212 4.02 -8.12 10.40
N VAL A 213 4.03 -6.81 10.52
CA VAL A 213 4.88 -6.03 11.43
C VAL A 213 3.96 -5.22 12.34
N GLU A 214 4.09 -5.35 13.63
CA GLU A 214 3.32 -4.57 14.59
C GLU A 214 4.09 -3.33 15.02
N VAL A 215 3.45 -2.15 14.89
CA VAL A 215 3.98 -0.86 15.38
C VAL A 215 3.20 -0.43 16.60
N ARG A 216 3.89 -0.19 17.72
CA ARG A 216 3.32 0.31 18.96
C ARG A 216 4.22 1.39 19.55
N ASP A 217 3.64 2.52 19.90
CA ASP A 217 4.33 3.66 20.54
C ASP A 217 5.63 4.08 19.82
N GLY A 218 5.61 4.03 18.49
CA GLY A 218 6.75 4.39 17.66
C GLY A 218 7.85 3.33 17.54
N PHE A 219 7.63 2.10 18.03
CA PHE A 219 8.55 0.97 17.90
C PHE A 219 7.93 -0.15 17.06
N ILE A 220 8.79 -0.94 16.40
CA ILE A 220 8.39 -2.24 15.84
C ILE A 220 8.54 -3.30 16.93
N LEU A 221 7.46 -4.02 17.20
CA LEU A 221 7.49 -5.18 18.07
C LEU A 221 8.04 -6.37 17.27
N THR A 222 9.26 -6.81 17.61
CA THR A 222 9.87 -8.01 17.05
C THR A 222 9.41 -9.23 17.85
N GLY A 223 8.37 -9.90 17.39
CA GLY A 223 7.93 -11.19 17.94
C GLY A 223 7.17 -11.96 16.86
N PRO A 224 7.20 -13.30 16.85
CA PRO A 224 6.28 -14.04 16.00
C PRO A 224 4.86 -13.72 16.46
N LEU A 225 3.99 -13.35 15.51
CA LEU A 225 2.55 -13.28 15.80
C LEU A 225 2.12 -14.62 16.39
N PRO A 226 1.29 -14.63 17.45
CA PRO A 226 0.69 -15.88 17.93
C PRO A 226 -0.04 -16.50 16.73
N ALA A 227 0.35 -17.72 16.38
CA ALA A 227 -0.32 -18.50 15.35
C ALA A 227 -1.82 -18.46 15.65
N GLN A 228 -2.62 -18.00 14.68
CA GLN A 228 -4.07 -18.08 14.81
C GLN A 228 -4.40 -19.56 14.96
N THR A 229 -4.75 -19.98 16.18
CA THR A 229 -5.34 -21.28 16.43
C THR A 229 -6.63 -21.30 15.62
N SER A 230 -6.59 -22.03 14.51
CA SER A 230 -7.78 -22.48 13.82
C SER A 230 -8.69 -23.10 14.86
N GLY A 231 -9.76 -22.37 15.22
CA GLY A 231 -10.74 -22.82 16.16
C GLY A 231 -11.30 -24.17 15.71
N GLN A 232 -10.87 -25.22 16.39
CA GLN A 232 -11.53 -26.52 16.32
C GLN A 232 -12.99 -26.30 16.74
N ALA A 233 -13.88 -26.42 15.78
CA ALA A 233 -15.28 -26.68 16.05
C ALA A 233 -15.36 -28.04 16.74
N SER A 234 -15.28 -28.06 18.07
CA SER A 234 -15.62 -29.21 18.89
C SER A 234 -17.09 -29.14 19.27
N GLY A 235 -17.90 -29.90 18.56
CA GLY A 235 -18.86 -30.86 19.00
C GLY A 235 -19.78 -30.45 20.17
N TRP A 236 -20.97 -29.99 19.84
CA TRP A 236 -22.14 -30.21 20.66
C TRP A 236 -22.73 -31.55 20.20
N ALA A 237 -22.22 -32.65 20.78
CA ALA A 237 -22.87 -33.95 20.73
C ALA A 237 -23.93 -34.01 21.81
N GLN A 238 -25.09 -34.37 21.37
CA GLN A 238 -26.26 -34.93 22.07
C GLN A 238 -26.00 -35.65 23.38
N GLU A 239 -26.83 -35.32 24.36
CA GLU A 239 -27.43 -36.27 25.30
C GLU A 239 -28.83 -35.73 25.52
N GLY A 240 -29.88 -36.35 25.17
CA GLY A 240 -30.36 -37.70 25.05
C GLY A 240 -31.05 -38.13 26.32
N SER A 241 -32.33 -38.25 26.26
CA SER A 241 -33.21 -39.18 26.99
C SER A 241 -33.24 -39.15 28.52
N ARG A 242 -34.26 -38.57 29.07
CA ARG A 242 -35.30 -39.31 29.82
C ARG A 242 -36.46 -38.38 30.21
#